data_6a91cd4be0296a251f7e9d1ac6b93498
#
_entry.id   6a91cd4be0296a251f7e9d1ac6b93498
#
_cell.length_a   1.000
_cell.length_b   1.000
_cell.length_c   1.000
_cell.angle_alpha   90.00
_cell.angle_beta   90.00
_cell.angle_gamma   90.00
#
_symmetry.space_group_name_H-M   'P 1'
#
loop_
_entity.id
_entity.type
_entity.pdbx_description
1 polymer ?
#
loop_
_entity_poly.entity_id
_entity_poly.type
_entity_poly.pdbx_seq_one_letter_code
_entity_poly.pdbx_strand_id
1 'polypeptide(L)'
;RFCRTATPCASAISGGIAWYPENGRDLATLKKYADFAMYQVKHESKGEMGEFDIGAYNQEVYAAQLRREFLQMLRESSADYHFQPIFSAHTGRVEAYEALLRVKMPLLSSPLTVMKLAREMDKLYEVERLTAFKAASTFVMMQNRGRLHSNTKLFLNSIANSSLTDEDVAEFKAQFAELLNNLVIEITEEEEIDREALERKRRALGDQGAFALDDWGSGCSNSNSLLELSPDYIKVDITIICDIDTDADKQQLVKDIVEYAHGRGMKIVAEGIETEAELRKVIELGVDLLQGYFLAKPAASPSEIAPQALSVIRWMNR
;
A
#
# COMPACT_ATOMS: atom_id res chain seq x y z
N ARG A 1 -21.15 -68.13 1.48
CA ARG A 1 -20.58 -67.53 2.70
C ARG A 1 -19.97 -66.18 2.30
N PHE A 2 -20.73 -65.12 2.50
CA PHE A 2 -20.20 -63.75 2.39
C PHE A 2 -19.77 -63.32 3.78
N CYS A 3 -18.47 -63.25 4.00
CA CYS A 3 -17.90 -62.58 5.20
C CYS A 3 -17.80 -61.11 4.90
N ARG A 4 -18.76 -60.29 5.38
CA ARG A 4 -18.63 -58.84 5.42
C ARG A 4 -17.76 -58.50 6.63
N THR A 5 -16.50 -58.22 6.42
CA THR A 5 -15.68 -57.53 7.41
C THR A 5 -16.18 -56.10 7.52
N ALA A 6 -16.96 -55.79 8.55
CA ALA A 6 -17.29 -54.42 8.92
C ALA A 6 -16.01 -53.75 9.43
N THR A 7 -15.46 -52.87 8.63
CA THR A 7 -14.41 -51.95 9.12
C THR A 7 -15.04 -51.04 10.21
N PRO A 8 -14.53 -51.02 11.42
CA PRO A 8 -15.05 -50.12 12.45
C PRO A 8 -14.85 -48.69 11.97
N CYS A 9 -15.96 -48.00 11.72
CA CYS A 9 -15.93 -46.56 11.45
C CYS A 9 -15.62 -45.88 12.78
N ALA A 10 -14.37 -45.50 13.03
CA ALA A 10 -13.99 -44.72 14.20
C ALA A 10 -14.55 -43.31 14.02
N SER A 11 -15.68 -43.02 14.63
CA SER A 11 -16.24 -41.68 14.70
C SER A 11 -15.48 -40.90 15.76
N ALA A 12 -14.63 -39.96 15.33
CA ALA A 12 -13.99 -39.03 16.24
C ALA A 12 -14.99 -37.92 16.64
N ILE A 13 -15.15 -37.70 17.93
CA ILE A 13 -16.02 -36.64 18.50
C ILE A 13 -15.14 -35.56 19.05
N SER A 14 -15.33 -34.31 18.58
CA SER A 14 -14.71 -33.11 19.16
C SER A 14 -15.69 -32.46 20.13
N GLY A 15 -15.20 -31.96 21.25
CA GLY A 15 -15.99 -31.24 22.25
C GLY A 15 -15.28 -29.99 22.76
N GLY A 16 -16.04 -29.06 23.31
CA GLY A 16 -15.52 -27.87 23.96
C GLY A 16 -15.99 -27.78 25.41
N ILE A 17 -15.14 -27.25 26.26
CA ILE A 17 -15.34 -27.12 27.71
C ILE A 17 -15.26 -25.66 28.11
N ALA A 18 -16.21 -25.17 28.87
CA ALA A 18 -16.16 -23.88 29.57
C ALA A 18 -16.55 -24.08 31.04
N TRP A 19 -15.76 -23.48 31.92
CA TRP A 19 -15.87 -23.68 33.36
C TRP A 19 -16.71 -22.59 34.05
N TYR A 20 -17.58 -23.01 34.97
CA TYR A 20 -18.28 -22.12 35.89
C TYR A 20 -17.51 -22.04 37.22
N PRO A 21 -17.34 -20.88 37.83
CA PRO A 21 -17.72 -19.53 37.34
C PRO A 21 -16.63 -18.83 36.52
N GLU A 22 -15.49 -19.45 36.24
CA GLU A 22 -14.26 -18.88 35.68
C GLU A 22 -14.49 -18.27 34.30
N ASN A 23 -15.20 -18.99 33.42
CA ASN A 23 -15.44 -18.54 32.06
C ASN A 23 -16.76 -17.77 31.92
N GLY A 24 -17.69 -17.94 32.82
CA GLY A 24 -18.99 -17.25 32.79
C GLY A 24 -19.90 -17.62 33.94
N ARG A 25 -20.87 -16.74 34.23
CA ARG A 25 -21.83 -16.94 35.34
C ARG A 25 -23.26 -17.28 34.90
N ASP A 26 -23.49 -17.36 33.59
CA ASP A 26 -24.77 -17.74 33.02
C ASP A 26 -24.59 -18.82 31.93
N LEU A 27 -25.65 -19.62 31.73
CA LEU A 27 -25.64 -20.76 30.83
C LEU A 27 -25.40 -20.34 29.35
N ALA A 28 -25.91 -19.18 28.91
CA ALA A 28 -25.78 -18.72 27.54
C ALA A 28 -24.34 -18.39 27.22
N THR A 29 -23.63 -17.70 28.12
CA THR A 29 -22.21 -17.38 28.01
C THR A 29 -21.35 -18.64 28.00
N LEU A 30 -21.59 -19.56 28.97
CA LEU A 30 -20.82 -20.82 29.04
C LEU A 30 -21.02 -21.68 27.79
N LYS A 31 -22.25 -21.80 27.28
CA LYS A 31 -22.54 -22.52 26.04
C LYS A 31 -21.79 -21.90 24.85
N LYS A 32 -21.85 -20.58 24.70
CA LYS A 32 -21.15 -19.87 23.65
C LYS A 32 -19.64 -20.12 23.67
N TYR A 33 -19.02 -20.13 24.84
CA TYR A 33 -17.60 -20.35 25.02
C TYR A 33 -17.20 -21.82 24.84
N ALA A 34 -18.00 -22.75 25.25
CA ALA A 34 -17.80 -24.18 24.97
C ALA A 34 -17.95 -24.47 23.46
N ASP A 35 -18.94 -23.87 22.78
CA ASP A 35 -19.12 -23.98 21.34
C ASP A 35 -17.90 -23.42 20.58
N PHE A 36 -17.33 -22.30 21.04
CA PHE A 36 -16.09 -21.73 20.49
C PHE A 36 -14.90 -22.68 20.64
N ALA A 37 -14.66 -23.21 21.85
CA ALA A 37 -13.58 -24.17 22.10
C ALA A 37 -13.73 -25.44 21.24
N MET A 38 -14.95 -25.98 21.10
CA MET A 38 -15.23 -27.09 20.21
C MET A 38 -14.91 -26.76 18.74
N TYR A 39 -15.23 -25.55 18.29
CA TYR A 39 -14.96 -25.10 16.93
C TYR A 39 -13.44 -25.07 16.64
N GLN A 40 -12.63 -24.54 17.57
CA GLN A 40 -11.17 -24.52 17.44
C GLN A 40 -10.60 -25.94 17.34
N VAL A 41 -10.98 -26.84 18.24
CA VAL A 41 -10.54 -28.26 18.22
C VAL A 41 -10.90 -28.95 16.89
N LYS A 42 -12.08 -28.66 16.33
CA LYS A 42 -12.47 -29.23 15.02
C LYS A 42 -11.55 -28.80 13.89
N HIS A 43 -10.96 -27.62 13.96
CA HIS A 43 -10.06 -27.11 12.94
C HIS A 43 -8.59 -27.53 13.14
N GLU A 44 -8.14 -27.65 14.39
CA GLU A 44 -6.75 -27.94 14.74
C GLU A 44 -6.47 -29.43 14.95
N SER A 45 -7.37 -30.13 15.70
CA SER A 45 -7.13 -31.51 16.13
C SER A 45 -8.46 -32.26 16.29
N LYS A 46 -9.01 -32.76 15.16
CA LYS A 46 -10.30 -33.49 15.16
C LYS A 46 -10.27 -34.69 16.12
N GLY A 47 -11.29 -34.79 16.98
CA GLY A 47 -11.48 -35.92 17.89
C GLY A 47 -10.98 -35.67 19.31
N GLU A 48 -10.64 -34.44 19.65
CA GLU A 48 -10.16 -34.02 20.96
C GLU A 48 -11.19 -33.14 21.70
N MET A 49 -10.94 -32.91 23.00
CA MET A 49 -11.68 -31.99 23.87
C MET A 49 -10.82 -30.75 24.08
N GLY A 50 -11.37 -29.55 23.79
CA GLY A 50 -10.68 -28.27 23.98
C GLY A 50 -11.31 -27.48 25.14
N GLU A 51 -10.49 -26.81 25.92
CA GLU A 51 -10.93 -25.85 26.92
C GLU A 51 -11.01 -24.44 26.34
N PHE A 52 -11.96 -23.66 26.87
CA PHE A 52 -12.12 -22.27 26.44
C PHE A 52 -10.91 -21.41 26.82
N ASP A 53 -10.33 -20.74 25.85
CA ASP A 53 -9.29 -19.72 26.02
C ASP A 53 -9.85 -18.35 25.69
N ILE A 54 -9.85 -17.45 26.66
CA ILE A 54 -10.34 -16.07 26.52
C ILE A 54 -9.43 -15.25 25.58
N GLY A 55 -8.14 -15.53 25.56
CA GLY A 55 -7.17 -14.88 24.67
C GLY A 55 -7.48 -15.19 23.20
N ALA A 56 -7.60 -16.49 22.89
CA ALA A 56 -7.97 -16.97 21.56
C ALA A 56 -9.35 -16.46 21.12
N TYR A 57 -10.32 -16.45 22.03
CA TYR A 57 -11.65 -15.91 21.76
C TYR A 57 -11.61 -14.41 21.41
N ASN A 58 -10.89 -13.61 22.18
CA ASN A 58 -10.78 -12.18 21.94
C ASN A 58 -10.06 -11.88 20.62
N GLN A 59 -9.03 -12.67 20.26
CA GLN A 59 -8.35 -12.56 18.97
C GLN A 59 -9.30 -12.84 17.80
N GLU A 60 -10.13 -13.89 17.89
CA GLU A 60 -11.09 -14.22 16.83
C GLU A 60 -12.20 -13.16 16.70
N VAL A 61 -12.71 -12.64 17.83
CA VAL A 61 -13.68 -11.54 17.83
C VAL A 61 -13.08 -10.29 17.18
N TYR A 62 -11.85 -9.96 17.52
CA TYR A 62 -11.13 -8.83 16.92
C TYR A 62 -10.94 -9.02 15.40
N ALA A 63 -10.48 -10.21 14.99
CA ALA A 63 -10.33 -10.55 13.58
C ALA A 63 -11.64 -10.48 12.79
N ALA A 64 -12.74 -10.97 13.41
CA ALA A 64 -14.07 -10.89 12.79
C ALA A 64 -14.57 -9.44 12.64
N GLN A 65 -14.28 -8.57 13.62
CA GLN A 65 -14.60 -7.14 13.53
C GLN A 65 -13.77 -6.45 12.43
N LEU A 66 -12.47 -6.72 12.35
CA LEU A 66 -11.59 -6.22 11.30
C LEU A 66 -12.11 -6.60 9.90
N ARG A 67 -12.44 -7.87 9.68
CA ARG A 67 -13.03 -8.35 8.41
C ARG A 67 -14.35 -7.62 8.08
N ARG A 68 -15.18 -7.37 9.08
CA ARG A 68 -16.44 -6.62 8.91
C ARG A 68 -16.19 -5.18 8.48
N GLU A 69 -15.27 -4.46 9.15
CA GLU A 69 -14.91 -3.09 8.80
C GLU A 69 -14.32 -3.02 7.38
N PHE A 70 -13.47 -3.98 7.01
CA PHE A 70 -12.91 -4.07 5.67
C PHE A 70 -13.98 -4.24 4.59
N LEU A 71 -14.92 -5.18 4.77
CA LEU A 71 -16.02 -5.37 3.82
C LEU A 71 -16.97 -4.15 3.78
N GLN A 72 -17.14 -3.46 4.90
CA GLN A 72 -17.91 -2.21 4.95
C GLN A 72 -17.19 -1.11 4.18
N MET A 73 -15.87 -0.95 4.36
CA MET A 73 -15.07 0.01 3.60
C MET A 73 -15.23 -0.18 2.08
N LEU A 74 -15.14 -1.42 1.60
CA LEU A 74 -15.30 -1.72 0.17
C LEU A 74 -16.70 -1.40 -0.33
N ARG A 75 -17.77 -1.81 0.39
CA ARG A 75 -19.16 -1.57 -0.02
C ARG A 75 -19.53 -0.10 -0.07
N GLU A 76 -19.06 0.67 0.91
CA GLU A 76 -19.43 2.08 1.08
C GLU A 76 -18.44 3.01 0.38
N SER A 77 -17.37 2.46 -0.20
CA SER A 77 -16.23 3.24 -0.73
C SER A 77 -15.75 4.29 0.29
N SER A 78 -15.71 3.89 1.57
CA SER A 78 -15.43 4.78 2.71
C SER A 78 -13.93 4.94 2.99
N ALA A 79 -13.11 4.89 1.94
CA ALA A 79 -11.71 5.25 1.97
C ALA A 79 -11.53 6.73 1.61
N ASP A 80 -10.63 7.41 2.32
CA ASP A 80 -10.15 8.75 1.98
C ASP A 80 -8.71 8.69 1.49
N TYR A 81 -8.26 9.73 0.83
CA TYR A 81 -6.86 9.86 0.39
C TYR A 81 -6.27 11.16 0.89
N HIS A 82 -5.08 11.07 1.45
CA HIS A 82 -4.21 12.21 1.68
C HIS A 82 -3.19 12.27 0.53
N PHE A 83 -2.81 13.49 0.19
CA PHE A 83 -1.90 13.75 -0.90
C PHE A 83 -0.61 14.32 -0.33
N GLN A 84 0.50 13.61 -0.57
CA GLN A 84 1.83 14.08 -0.18
C GLN A 84 2.50 14.72 -1.39
N PRO A 85 2.93 15.98 -1.30
CA PRO A 85 3.56 16.64 -2.44
C PRO A 85 4.96 16.10 -2.69
N ILE A 86 5.30 16.00 -3.98
CA ILE A 86 6.61 15.67 -4.51
C ILE A 86 7.14 16.93 -5.20
N PHE A 87 8.30 17.40 -4.76
CA PHE A 87 8.87 18.68 -5.16
C PHE A 87 10.07 18.50 -6.10
N SER A 88 10.24 19.42 -7.03
CA SER A 88 11.45 19.50 -7.83
C SER A 88 12.66 19.85 -6.98
N ALA A 89 13.72 19.08 -7.08
CA ALA A 89 15.01 19.35 -6.43
C ALA A 89 15.69 20.64 -6.95
N HIS A 90 15.32 21.09 -8.14
CA HIS A 90 15.88 22.29 -8.76
C HIS A 90 15.12 23.57 -8.39
N THR A 91 13.78 23.50 -8.39
CA THR A 91 12.95 24.72 -8.26
C THR A 91 12.23 24.82 -6.93
N GLY A 92 12.07 23.71 -6.21
CA GLY A 92 11.22 23.61 -5.01
C GLY A 92 9.72 23.74 -5.31
N ARG A 93 9.31 23.69 -6.58
CA ARG A 93 7.90 23.68 -6.96
C ARG A 93 7.35 22.27 -6.86
N VAL A 94 6.05 22.16 -6.57
CA VAL A 94 5.34 20.88 -6.64
C VAL A 94 5.26 20.42 -8.10
N GLU A 95 5.73 19.21 -8.37
CA GLU A 95 5.57 18.54 -9.67
C GLU A 95 4.50 17.45 -9.62
N ALA A 96 4.32 16.81 -8.47
CA ALA A 96 3.38 15.72 -8.30
C ALA A 96 2.83 15.65 -6.88
N TYR A 97 1.83 14.79 -6.70
CA TYR A 97 1.36 14.30 -5.40
C TYR A 97 1.24 12.80 -5.42
N GLU A 98 1.66 12.16 -4.34
CA GLU A 98 1.36 10.76 -4.08
C GLU A 98 0.04 10.64 -3.32
N ALA A 99 -0.84 9.73 -3.77
CA ALA A 99 -2.11 9.44 -3.12
C ALA A 99 -1.95 8.33 -2.08
N LEU A 100 -2.11 8.67 -0.82
CA LEU A 100 -1.93 7.78 0.31
C LEU A 100 -3.27 7.43 0.96
N LEU A 101 -3.63 6.16 0.95
CA LEU A 101 -4.86 5.63 1.54
C LEU A 101 -5.01 6.02 3.01
N ARG A 102 -6.20 6.48 3.38
CA ARG A 102 -6.62 6.75 4.76
C ARG A 102 -7.98 6.14 5.01
N VAL A 103 -8.07 5.26 6.00
CA VAL A 103 -9.33 4.65 6.41
C VAL A 103 -9.75 5.21 7.77
N LYS A 104 -10.99 5.66 7.87
CA LYS A 104 -11.56 6.24 9.10
C LYS A 104 -12.43 5.21 9.84
N MET A 105 -11.89 4.02 10.06
CA MET A 105 -12.55 2.98 10.84
C MET A 105 -11.72 2.63 12.06
N PRO A 106 -12.35 2.33 13.21
CA PRO A 106 -11.66 2.18 14.50
C PRO A 106 -10.53 1.15 14.48
N LEU A 107 -10.74 0.02 13.82
CA LEU A 107 -9.77 -1.08 13.79
C LEU A 107 -8.96 -1.12 12.47
N LEU A 108 -9.52 -0.59 11.39
CA LEU A 108 -8.94 -0.64 10.06
C LEU A 108 -8.27 0.69 9.70
N SER A 109 -7.26 1.11 10.47
CA SER A 109 -6.60 2.42 10.28
C SER A 109 -5.32 2.35 9.44
N SER A 110 -4.73 1.17 9.27
CA SER A 110 -3.45 0.97 8.56
C SER A 110 -3.67 0.46 7.14
N PRO A 111 -3.07 1.08 6.10
CA PRO A 111 -3.04 0.55 4.74
C PRO A 111 -2.50 -0.88 4.66
N LEU A 112 -1.47 -1.22 5.45
CA LEU A 112 -0.92 -2.58 5.53
C LEU A 112 -1.97 -3.60 6.00
N THR A 113 -2.82 -3.23 6.97
CA THR A 113 -3.92 -4.10 7.42
C THR A 113 -4.98 -4.28 6.31
N VAL A 114 -5.27 -3.23 5.55
CA VAL A 114 -6.16 -3.31 4.38
C VAL A 114 -5.62 -4.30 3.36
N MET A 115 -4.34 -4.19 2.99
CA MET A 115 -3.69 -5.07 2.02
C MET A 115 -3.63 -6.52 2.50
N LYS A 116 -3.31 -6.74 3.79
CA LYS A 116 -3.34 -8.07 4.39
C LYS A 116 -4.72 -8.72 4.27
N LEU A 117 -5.77 -8.02 4.67
CA LEU A 117 -7.16 -8.53 4.57
C LEU A 117 -7.59 -8.73 3.12
N ALA A 118 -7.18 -7.85 2.21
CA ALA A 118 -7.45 -7.99 0.79
C ALA A 118 -6.86 -9.29 0.22
N ARG A 119 -5.64 -9.64 0.61
CA ARG A 119 -5.02 -10.92 0.23
C ARG A 119 -5.73 -12.12 0.86
N GLU A 120 -5.99 -12.08 2.19
CA GLU A 120 -6.66 -13.16 2.92
C GLU A 120 -8.09 -13.45 2.42
N MET A 121 -8.79 -12.44 1.92
CA MET A 121 -10.20 -12.52 1.52
C MET A 121 -10.42 -12.54 0.01
N ASP A 122 -9.33 -12.60 -0.78
CA ASP A 122 -9.37 -12.53 -2.25
C ASP A 122 -10.12 -11.28 -2.77
N LYS A 123 -9.73 -10.11 -2.24
CA LYS A 123 -10.33 -8.80 -2.51
C LYS A 123 -9.33 -7.75 -3.03
N LEU A 124 -8.20 -8.20 -3.58
CA LEU A 124 -7.18 -7.31 -4.12
C LEU A 124 -7.73 -6.45 -5.27
N TYR A 125 -8.54 -7.04 -6.14
CA TYR A 125 -9.18 -6.33 -7.24
C TYR A 125 -10.05 -5.17 -6.76
N GLU A 126 -10.90 -5.41 -5.75
CA GLU A 126 -11.81 -4.40 -5.21
C GLU A 126 -11.03 -3.24 -4.56
N VAL A 127 -9.89 -3.54 -3.92
CA VAL A 127 -9.00 -2.50 -3.37
C VAL A 127 -8.32 -1.72 -4.48
N GLU A 128 -7.79 -2.39 -5.52
CA GLU A 128 -7.20 -1.76 -6.71
C GLU A 128 -8.19 -0.80 -7.36
N ARG A 129 -9.41 -1.26 -7.64
CA ARG A 129 -10.47 -0.45 -8.24
C ARG A 129 -10.85 0.74 -7.36
N LEU A 130 -11.04 0.50 -6.06
CA LEU A 130 -11.36 1.57 -5.10
C LEU A 130 -10.26 2.64 -5.09
N THR A 131 -8.99 2.23 -5.06
CA THR A 131 -7.83 3.12 -5.06
C THR A 131 -7.80 3.95 -6.34
N ALA A 132 -7.88 3.33 -7.50
CA ALA A 132 -7.84 4.02 -8.78
C ALA A 132 -8.92 5.10 -8.88
N PHE A 133 -10.19 4.72 -8.69
CA PHE A 133 -11.30 5.64 -8.89
C PHE A 133 -11.42 6.72 -7.81
N LYS A 134 -11.22 6.36 -6.54
CA LYS A 134 -11.41 7.30 -5.44
C LYS A 134 -10.30 8.34 -5.35
N ALA A 135 -9.04 7.92 -5.51
CA ALA A 135 -7.91 8.84 -5.51
C ALA A 135 -7.98 9.78 -6.71
N ALA A 136 -8.19 9.26 -7.94
CA ALA A 136 -8.33 10.07 -9.15
C ALA A 136 -9.48 11.08 -9.03
N SER A 137 -10.67 10.65 -8.58
CA SER A 137 -11.83 11.53 -8.38
C SER A 137 -11.52 12.66 -7.40
N THR A 138 -10.87 12.35 -6.28
CA THR A 138 -10.50 13.35 -5.27
C THR A 138 -9.48 14.34 -5.84
N PHE A 139 -8.48 13.85 -6.58
CA PHE A 139 -7.43 14.67 -7.19
C PHE A 139 -8.02 15.62 -8.25
N VAL A 140 -8.83 15.12 -9.18
CA VAL A 140 -9.48 15.92 -10.21
C VAL A 140 -10.42 16.97 -9.59
N MET A 141 -11.12 16.62 -8.51
CA MET A 141 -11.92 17.61 -7.77
C MET A 141 -11.05 18.75 -7.21
N MET A 142 -9.82 18.49 -6.76
CA MET A 142 -8.90 19.53 -6.28
C MET A 142 -8.39 20.39 -7.44
N GLN A 143 -8.10 19.80 -8.61
CA GLN A 143 -7.74 20.56 -9.83
C GLN A 143 -8.87 21.46 -10.27
N ASN A 144 -10.10 20.97 -10.37
CA ASN A 144 -11.28 21.74 -10.76
C ASN A 144 -11.60 22.89 -9.80
N ARG A 145 -11.21 22.79 -8.54
CA ARG A 145 -11.32 23.88 -7.55
C ARG A 145 -10.15 24.87 -7.61
N GLY A 146 -9.25 24.73 -8.57
CA GLY A 146 -8.09 25.61 -8.73
C GLY A 146 -7.02 25.46 -7.64
N ARG A 147 -7.07 24.35 -6.88
CA ARG A 147 -6.08 24.06 -5.81
C ARG A 147 -4.80 23.42 -6.33
N LEU A 148 -4.86 22.82 -7.51
CA LEU A 148 -3.73 22.19 -8.19
C LEU A 148 -3.63 22.68 -9.63
N HIS A 149 -2.41 22.74 -10.15
CA HIS A 149 -2.20 23.00 -11.59
C HIS A 149 -2.62 21.80 -12.44
N SER A 150 -3.07 22.05 -13.66
CA SER A 150 -3.49 20.99 -14.59
C SER A 150 -2.39 20.01 -14.95
N ASN A 151 -1.13 20.46 -14.94
CA ASN A 151 0.04 19.62 -15.28
C ASN A 151 0.64 18.88 -14.07
N THR A 152 0.03 19.02 -12.88
CA THR A 152 0.50 18.30 -11.69
C THR A 152 0.23 16.81 -11.84
N LYS A 153 1.25 15.98 -11.61
CA LYS A 153 1.13 14.53 -11.71
C LYS A 153 0.50 13.93 -10.45
N LEU A 154 -0.18 12.81 -10.64
CA LEU A 154 -0.70 11.96 -9.58
C LEU A 154 0.05 10.63 -9.59
N PHE A 155 0.75 10.35 -8.50
CA PHE A 155 1.33 9.04 -8.22
C PHE A 155 0.29 8.20 -7.47
N LEU A 156 0.05 7.00 -7.97
CA LEU A 156 -1.02 6.13 -7.52
C LEU A 156 -0.50 4.72 -7.29
N ASN A 157 -0.53 4.27 -6.06
CA ASN A 157 -0.17 2.91 -5.67
C ASN A 157 -1.06 1.88 -6.39
N SER A 158 -0.46 0.85 -6.93
CA SER A 158 -1.13 -0.19 -7.70
C SER A 158 -0.53 -1.56 -7.36
N ILE A 159 -1.38 -2.56 -7.25
CA ILE A 159 -1.00 -3.93 -6.90
C ILE A 159 -0.42 -4.61 -8.13
N ALA A 160 0.84 -5.08 -8.07
CA ALA A 160 1.57 -5.63 -9.23
C ALA A 160 0.80 -6.73 -9.98
N ASN A 161 0.17 -7.63 -9.21
CA ASN A 161 -0.54 -8.81 -9.73
C ASN A 161 -2.05 -8.61 -9.91
N SER A 162 -2.55 -7.36 -9.82
CA SER A 162 -3.94 -7.01 -10.06
C SER A 162 -4.03 -5.96 -11.17
N SER A 163 -5.04 -6.05 -12.00
CA SER A 163 -5.32 -5.07 -13.06
C SER A 163 -6.82 -4.86 -13.20
N LEU A 164 -7.23 -3.63 -13.54
CA LEU A 164 -8.63 -3.34 -13.84
C LEU A 164 -9.13 -4.16 -15.03
N THR A 165 -10.42 -4.48 -15.03
CA THR A 165 -11.09 -5.08 -16.20
C THR A 165 -11.13 -4.08 -17.35
N ASP A 166 -11.37 -4.58 -18.57
CA ASP A 166 -11.47 -3.72 -19.76
C ASP A 166 -12.63 -2.70 -19.62
N GLU A 167 -13.72 -3.12 -18.95
CA GLU A 167 -14.86 -2.26 -18.65
C GLU A 167 -14.48 -1.13 -17.67
N ASP A 168 -13.79 -1.48 -16.57
CA ASP A 168 -13.34 -0.49 -15.59
C ASP A 168 -12.26 0.44 -16.17
N VAL A 169 -11.38 -0.05 -17.05
CA VAL A 169 -10.42 0.78 -17.78
C VAL A 169 -11.16 1.77 -18.70
N ALA A 170 -12.18 1.32 -19.43
CA ALA A 170 -12.97 2.20 -20.28
C ALA A 170 -13.73 3.26 -19.47
N GLU A 171 -14.30 2.87 -18.32
CA GLU A 171 -14.96 3.78 -17.38
C GLU A 171 -13.95 4.81 -16.84
N PHE A 172 -12.78 4.37 -16.39
CA PHE A 172 -11.72 5.24 -15.86
C PHE A 172 -11.27 6.26 -16.90
N LYS A 173 -10.99 5.81 -18.13
CA LYS A 173 -10.60 6.69 -19.25
C LYS A 173 -11.68 7.72 -19.59
N ALA A 174 -12.94 7.31 -19.62
CA ALA A 174 -14.04 8.23 -19.90
C ALA A 174 -14.21 9.29 -18.80
N GLN A 175 -13.99 8.90 -17.53
CA GLN A 175 -14.17 9.78 -16.39
C GLN A 175 -12.97 10.71 -16.13
N PHE A 176 -11.75 10.24 -16.42
CA PHE A 176 -10.48 10.91 -16.05
C PHE A 176 -9.54 11.14 -17.24
N ALA A 177 -10.08 11.41 -18.45
CA ALA A 177 -9.29 11.56 -19.68
C ALA A 177 -8.15 12.57 -19.55
N GLU A 178 -8.41 13.72 -18.91
CA GLU A 178 -7.41 14.79 -18.73
C GLU A 178 -6.30 14.42 -17.72
N LEU A 179 -6.55 13.46 -16.83
CA LEU A 179 -5.57 13.00 -15.85
C LEU A 179 -4.58 11.99 -16.44
N LEU A 180 -4.94 11.28 -17.51
CA LEU A 180 -4.14 10.16 -18.02
C LEU A 180 -2.68 10.54 -18.34
N ASN A 181 -2.45 11.73 -18.90
CA ASN A 181 -1.11 12.24 -19.18
C ASN A 181 -0.28 12.58 -17.93
N ASN A 182 -0.95 12.69 -16.80
CA ASN A 182 -0.35 13.07 -15.53
C ASN A 182 -0.43 11.93 -14.49
N LEU A 183 -0.88 10.74 -14.89
CA LEU A 183 -0.97 9.57 -14.01
C LEU A 183 0.34 8.79 -14.02
N VAL A 184 0.85 8.51 -12.83
CA VAL A 184 2.02 7.64 -12.60
C VAL A 184 1.56 6.48 -11.73
N ILE A 185 1.72 5.27 -12.22
CA ILE A 185 1.38 4.05 -11.48
C ILE A 185 2.61 3.55 -10.73
N GLU A 186 2.50 3.45 -9.41
CA GLU A 186 3.55 2.94 -8.53
C GLU A 186 3.41 1.43 -8.34
N ILE A 187 4.52 0.71 -8.49
CA ILE A 187 4.63 -0.73 -8.24
C ILE A 187 5.80 -0.93 -7.28
N THR A 188 5.56 -1.58 -6.15
CA THR A 188 6.59 -1.83 -5.14
C THR A 188 7.60 -2.87 -5.59
N GLU A 189 8.87 -2.69 -5.21
CA GLU A 189 9.96 -3.60 -5.55
C GLU A 189 9.74 -5.01 -4.96
N GLU A 190 9.10 -5.13 -3.81
CA GLU A 190 8.85 -6.40 -3.12
C GLU A 190 7.84 -7.31 -3.83
N GLU A 191 7.00 -6.77 -4.69
CA GLU A 191 5.98 -7.55 -5.38
C GLU A 191 6.57 -8.26 -6.60
N GLU A 192 6.35 -9.57 -6.69
CA GLU A 192 6.68 -10.35 -7.90
C GLU A 192 5.81 -9.85 -9.06
N ILE A 193 6.45 -9.31 -10.10
CA ILE A 193 5.75 -8.69 -11.23
C ILE A 193 5.17 -9.79 -12.13
N ASP A 194 3.85 -9.87 -12.21
CA ASP A 194 3.17 -10.62 -13.25
C ASP A 194 3.22 -9.82 -14.58
N ARG A 195 3.96 -10.35 -15.54
CA ARG A 195 4.14 -9.71 -16.86
C ARG A 195 2.81 -9.47 -17.58
N GLU A 196 1.85 -10.39 -17.46
CA GLU A 196 0.56 -10.21 -18.10
C GLU A 196 -0.25 -9.08 -17.47
N ALA A 197 -0.23 -8.97 -16.13
CA ALA A 197 -0.87 -7.88 -15.42
C ALA A 197 -0.20 -6.52 -15.74
N LEU A 198 1.15 -6.49 -15.81
CA LEU A 198 1.90 -5.30 -16.20
C LEU A 198 1.56 -4.86 -17.63
N GLU A 199 1.53 -5.79 -18.59
CA GLU A 199 1.17 -5.48 -19.97
C GLU A 199 -0.29 -5.00 -20.11
N ARG A 200 -1.19 -5.49 -19.28
CA ARG A 200 -2.57 -4.95 -19.20
C ARG A 200 -2.58 -3.52 -18.68
N LYS A 201 -1.81 -3.23 -17.61
CA LYS A 201 -1.68 -1.86 -17.09
C LYS A 201 -1.08 -0.91 -18.14
N ARG A 202 -0.02 -1.34 -18.85
CA ARG A 202 0.57 -0.54 -19.93
C ARG A 202 -0.43 -0.24 -21.04
N ARG A 203 -1.16 -1.24 -21.51
CA ARG A 203 -2.23 -1.05 -22.51
C ARG A 203 -3.37 -0.16 -22.01
N ALA A 204 -3.71 -0.27 -20.72
CA ALA A 204 -4.71 0.57 -20.09
C ALA A 204 -4.28 2.05 -20.08
N LEU A 205 -3.04 2.36 -19.76
CA LEU A 205 -2.51 3.73 -19.74
C LEU A 205 -2.21 4.24 -21.17
N GLY A 206 -1.85 3.35 -22.09
CA GLY A 206 -1.35 3.72 -23.43
C GLY A 206 -0.01 4.46 -23.33
N ASP A 207 0.29 5.29 -24.34
CA ASP A 207 1.53 6.08 -24.39
C ASP A 207 1.51 7.31 -23.46
N GLN A 208 0.45 7.48 -22.68
CA GLN A 208 0.20 8.70 -21.91
C GLN A 208 0.59 8.58 -20.43
N GLY A 209 0.48 7.40 -19.86
CA GLY A 209 0.78 7.16 -18.45
C GLY A 209 2.24 6.77 -18.21
N ALA A 210 2.71 6.98 -17.00
CA ALA A 210 4.05 6.65 -16.57
C ALA A 210 4.02 5.58 -15.46
N PHE A 211 5.17 4.93 -15.22
CA PHE A 211 5.37 3.97 -14.14
C PHE A 211 6.46 4.45 -13.19
N ALA A 212 6.28 4.15 -11.90
CA ALA A 212 7.30 4.30 -10.88
C ALA A 212 7.58 2.95 -10.22
N LEU A 213 8.87 2.66 -10.01
CA LEU A 213 9.30 1.60 -9.10
C LEU A 213 9.39 2.21 -7.71
N ASP A 214 8.60 1.68 -6.79
CA ASP A 214 8.49 2.16 -5.41
C ASP A 214 9.31 1.34 -4.43
N ASP A 215 9.67 1.93 -3.27
CA ASP A 215 10.43 1.31 -2.17
C ASP A 215 11.79 0.73 -2.60
N TRP A 216 12.45 1.31 -3.64
CA TRP A 216 13.73 0.80 -4.10
C TRP A 216 14.81 0.88 -3.02
N GLY A 217 15.40 -0.28 -2.71
CA GLY A 217 16.44 -0.41 -1.69
C GLY A 217 15.95 -0.82 -0.30
N SER A 218 14.64 -1.10 -0.12
CA SER A 218 14.06 -1.51 1.17
C SER A 218 14.53 -2.89 1.69
N GLY A 219 15.36 -3.61 0.92
CA GLY A 219 16.03 -4.84 1.39
C GLY A 219 15.73 -6.11 0.59
N CYS A 220 14.80 -6.06 -0.35
CA CYS A 220 14.50 -7.17 -1.27
C CYS A 220 14.98 -6.88 -2.70
N SER A 221 16.15 -6.18 -2.85
CA SER A 221 16.66 -5.70 -4.14
C SER A 221 16.62 -6.77 -5.23
N ASN A 222 15.51 -6.79 -5.96
CA ASN A 222 15.35 -7.62 -7.11
C ASN A 222 15.66 -6.76 -8.35
N SER A 223 16.94 -6.71 -8.74
CA SER A 223 17.38 -5.98 -9.95
C SER A 223 16.55 -6.33 -11.19
N ASN A 224 15.81 -7.44 -11.15
CA ASN A 224 14.90 -7.85 -12.21
C ASN A 224 13.66 -6.94 -12.30
N SER A 225 13.12 -6.47 -11.16
CA SER A 225 11.94 -5.60 -11.15
C SER A 225 12.19 -4.30 -11.94
N LEU A 226 13.38 -3.71 -11.78
CA LEU A 226 13.80 -2.52 -12.52
C LEU A 226 13.87 -2.77 -14.03
N LEU A 227 14.37 -3.96 -14.44
CA LEU A 227 14.48 -4.32 -15.86
C LEU A 227 13.12 -4.69 -16.47
N GLU A 228 12.27 -5.37 -15.72
CA GLU A 228 10.95 -5.80 -16.17
C GLU A 228 9.96 -4.64 -16.22
N LEU A 229 9.97 -3.78 -15.21
CA LEU A 229 9.09 -2.61 -15.17
C LEU A 229 9.53 -1.53 -16.16
N SER A 230 10.85 -1.33 -16.39
CA SER A 230 11.39 -0.21 -17.18
C SER A 230 10.67 1.10 -16.82
N PRO A 231 10.78 1.58 -15.57
CA PRO A 231 9.97 2.68 -15.06
C PRO A 231 10.42 4.04 -15.57
N ASP A 232 9.56 5.05 -15.50
CA ASP A 232 9.91 6.46 -15.74
C ASP A 232 10.49 7.12 -14.48
N TYR A 233 10.13 6.57 -13.30
CA TYR A 233 10.56 7.05 -11.98
C TYR A 233 11.07 5.90 -11.13
N ILE A 234 12.12 6.16 -10.34
CA ILE A 234 12.58 5.27 -9.27
C ILE A 234 12.47 6.06 -7.96
N LYS A 235 11.70 5.53 -7.00
CA LYS A 235 11.55 6.11 -5.67
C LYS A 235 12.50 5.39 -4.73
N VAL A 236 13.48 6.13 -4.22
CA VAL A 236 14.49 5.60 -3.30
C VAL A 236 13.93 5.66 -1.89
N ASP A 237 13.80 4.47 -1.28
CA ASP A 237 13.17 4.26 0.02
C ASP A 237 13.85 5.02 1.17
N ILE A 238 13.06 5.38 2.19
CA ILE A 238 13.51 6.06 3.40
C ILE A 238 14.67 5.35 4.09
N THR A 239 14.76 4.01 4.03
CA THR A 239 15.86 3.25 4.66
C THR A 239 17.23 3.58 4.07
N ILE A 240 17.28 3.99 2.81
CA ILE A 240 18.49 4.47 2.13
C ILE A 240 18.70 5.97 2.40
N ILE A 241 17.62 6.77 2.42
CA ILE A 241 17.70 8.23 2.57
C ILE A 241 17.99 8.67 4.01
N CYS A 242 17.48 7.93 5.00
CA CYS A 242 17.75 8.20 6.42
C CYS A 242 19.26 8.15 6.70
N ASP A 243 19.80 9.22 7.34
CA ASP A 243 21.23 9.37 7.68
C ASP A 243 22.19 9.36 6.47
N ILE A 244 21.71 9.59 5.25
CA ILE A 244 22.53 9.60 4.03
C ILE A 244 23.63 10.66 4.05
N ASP A 245 23.47 11.72 4.80
CA ASP A 245 24.45 12.78 4.96
C ASP A 245 25.75 12.29 5.64
N THR A 246 25.68 11.23 6.44
CA THR A 246 26.80 10.67 7.19
C THR A 246 27.26 9.30 6.71
N ASP A 247 26.47 8.59 5.90
CA ASP A 247 26.74 7.22 5.43
C ASP A 247 27.29 7.23 4.00
N ALA A 248 28.59 6.92 3.84
CA ALA A 248 29.26 6.93 2.55
C ALA A 248 28.78 5.80 1.61
N ASP A 249 28.36 4.66 2.15
CA ASP A 249 27.88 3.52 1.35
C ASP A 249 26.50 3.85 0.75
N LYS A 250 25.60 4.47 1.53
CA LYS A 250 24.31 4.97 1.05
C LYS A 250 24.50 6.07 -0.02
N GLN A 251 25.44 7.00 0.20
CA GLN A 251 25.76 8.03 -0.78
C GLN A 251 26.22 7.42 -2.12
N GLN A 252 27.08 6.42 -2.07
CA GLN A 252 27.56 5.74 -3.29
C GLN A 252 26.41 5.01 -3.98
N LEU A 253 25.54 4.30 -3.23
CA LEU A 253 24.40 3.59 -3.77
C LEU A 253 23.42 4.54 -4.50
N VAL A 254 23.09 5.68 -3.86
CA VAL A 254 22.21 6.69 -4.49
C VAL A 254 22.87 7.31 -5.71
N LYS A 255 24.17 7.59 -5.68
CA LYS A 255 24.90 8.09 -6.83
C LYS A 255 24.84 7.13 -8.01
N ASP A 256 25.06 5.85 -7.78
CA ASP A 256 25.06 4.81 -8.81
C ASP A 256 23.66 4.66 -9.46
N ILE A 257 22.58 4.69 -8.65
CA ILE A 257 21.22 4.61 -9.19
C ILE A 257 20.83 5.88 -9.95
N VAL A 258 21.25 7.07 -9.50
CA VAL A 258 21.03 8.33 -10.22
C VAL A 258 21.71 8.28 -11.59
N GLU A 259 22.98 7.87 -11.66
CA GLU A 259 23.70 7.74 -12.93
C GLU A 259 23.03 6.72 -13.88
N TYR A 260 22.62 5.57 -13.34
CA TYR A 260 21.87 4.55 -14.09
C TYR A 260 20.55 5.10 -14.65
N ALA A 261 19.77 5.79 -13.81
CA ALA A 261 18.45 6.34 -14.17
C ALA A 261 18.58 7.43 -15.24
N HIS A 262 19.47 8.39 -15.04
CA HIS A 262 19.69 9.49 -15.99
C HIS A 262 20.19 9.00 -17.34
N GLY A 263 21.06 7.96 -17.35
CA GLY A 263 21.50 7.32 -18.59
C GLY A 263 20.39 6.68 -19.42
N ARG A 264 19.19 6.52 -18.84
CA ARG A 264 17.97 5.94 -19.46
C ARG A 264 16.80 6.90 -19.56
N GLY A 265 16.98 8.16 -19.14
CA GLY A 265 15.92 9.17 -19.13
C GLY A 265 14.89 9.00 -18.02
N MET A 266 15.18 8.18 -17.00
CA MET A 266 14.35 8.01 -15.81
C MET A 266 14.65 9.14 -14.80
N LYS A 267 13.71 9.43 -13.91
CA LYS A 267 13.87 10.38 -12.80
C LYS A 267 13.94 9.67 -11.46
N ILE A 268 14.72 10.22 -10.53
CA ILE A 268 14.83 9.72 -9.16
C ILE A 268 14.00 10.59 -8.22
N VAL A 269 13.23 9.94 -7.36
CA VAL A 269 12.53 10.54 -6.22
C VAL A 269 13.21 10.08 -4.94
N ALA A 270 13.70 10.99 -4.10
CA ALA A 270 14.16 10.64 -2.75
C ALA A 270 13.00 10.75 -1.77
N GLU A 271 12.73 9.66 -1.07
CA GLU A 271 11.62 9.56 -0.11
C GLU A 271 12.07 9.69 1.33
N GLY A 272 11.13 10.05 2.21
CA GLY A 272 11.36 10.06 3.64
C GLY A 272 12.38 11.09 4.11
N ILE A 273 12.61 12.17 3.38
CA ILE A 273 13.52 13.24 3.82
C ILE A 273 12.96 13.89 5.09
N GLU A 274 13.67 13.73 6.21
CA GLU A 274 13.25 14.25 7.52
C GLU A 274 14.14 15.38 8.06
N THR A 275 15.33 15.56 7.51
CA THR A 275 16.31 16.56 7.97
C THR A 275 16.83 17.46 6.84
N GLU A 276 17.36 18.63 7.23
CA GLU A 276 18.04 19.53 6.28
C GLU A 276 19.32 18.91 5.71
N ALA A 277 20.04 18.12 6.50
CA ALA A 277 21.29 17.48 6.08
C ALA A 277 21.04 16.42 4.98
N GLU A 278 20.02 15.59 5.16
CA GLU A 278 19.56 14.64 4.14
C GLU A 278 19.14 15.38 2.86
N LEU A 279 18.30 16.44 2.99
CA LEU A 279 17.87 17.23 1.84
C LEU A 279 19.06 17.79 1.03
N ARG A 280 20.06 18.35 1.70
CA ARG A 280 21.27 18.86 1.05
C ARG A 280 22.01 17.75 0.33
N LYS A 281 22.16 16.60 0.98
CA LYS A 281 22.92 15.48 0.42
C LYS A 281 22.25 14.89 -0.81
N VAL A 282 20.93 14.63 -0.80
CA VAL A 282 20.25 14.07 -1.97
C VAL A 282 20.26 15.03 -3.18
N ILE A 283 20.18 16.36 -2.94
CA ILE A 283 20.33 17.35 -4.03
C ILE A 283 21.76 17.33 -4.58
N GLU A 284 22.79 17.24 -3.72
CA GLU A 284 24.20 17.12 -4.13
C GLU A 284 24.45 15.87 -4.98
N LEU A 285 23.77 14.76 -4.65
CA LEU A 285 23.87 13.50 -5.39
C LEU A 285 23.09 13.48 -6.71
N GLY A 286 22.34 14.55 -7.03
CA GLY A 286 21.68 14.73 -8.32
C GLY A 286 20.28 14.12 -8.40
N VAL A 287 19.59 13.92 -7.27
CA VAL A 287 18.19 13.48 -7.25
C VAL A 287 17.28 14.54 -7.88
N ASP A 288 16.29 14.13 -8.68
CA ASP A 288 15.42 15.03 -9.43
C ASP A 288 14.24 15.56 -8.59
N LEU A 289 13.65 14.69 -7.78
CA LEU A 289 12.42 14.93 -7.04
C LEU A 289 12.59 14.57 -5.56
N LEU A 290 11.88 15.28 -4.71
CA LEU A 290 12.04 15.25 -3.26
C LEU A 290 10.70 15.05 -2.57
N GLN A 291 10.64 14.11 -1.63
CA GLN A 291 9.48 13.83 -0.79
C GLN A 291 9.92 13.54 0.64
N GLY A 292 9.21 14.06 1.64
CA GLY A 292 9.50 13.79 3.03
C GLY A 292 8.88 14.80 3.99
N TYR A 293 8.89 14.48 5.27
CA TYR A 293 8.24 15.29 6.29
C TYR A 293 8.96 16.61 6.56
N PHE A 294 10.22 16.71 6.20
CA PHE A 294 10.94 17.98 6.25
C PHE A 294 10.43 18.98 5.20
N LEU A 295 9.91 18.50 4.08
CA LEU A 295 9.33 19.34 3.03
C LEU A 295 7.84 19.61 3.28
N ALA A 296 7.04 18.55 3.38
CA ALA A 296 5.61 18.61 3.68
C ALA A 296 5.06 17.23 4.07
N LYS A 297 4.04 17.22 4.93
CA LYS A 297 3.34 16.00 5.33
C LYS A 297 2.14 15.72 4.42
N PRO A 298 1.72 14.44 4.31
CA PRO A 298 0.47 14.08 3.62
C PRO A 298 -0.73 14.82 4.23
N ALA A 299 -1.57 15.41 3.41
CA ALA A 299 -2.76 16.12 3.86
C ALA A 299 -3.96 15.88 2.93
N ALA A 300 -5.18 16.05 3.45
CA ALA A 300 -6.42 15.98 2.66
C ALA A 300 -6.57 17.15 1.66
N SER A 301 -5.75 18.18 1.80
CA SER A 301 -5.67 19.33 0.90
C SER A 301 -4.21 19.56 0.50
N PRO A 302 -3.93 20.16 -0.66
CA PRO A 302 -2.59 20.48 -1.08
C PRO A 302 -1.83 21.26 0.00
N SER A 303 -0.62 20.82 0.30
CA SER A 303 0.29 21.48 1.28
C SER A 303 1.38 22.24 0.54
N GLU A 304 1.75 23.39 1.09
CA GLU A 304 2.91 24.15 0.62
C GLU A 304 4.21 23.56 1.19
N ILE A 305 5.31 23.78 0.49
CA ILE A 305 6.64 23.40 0.97
C ILE A 305 7.01 24.21 2.23
N ALA A 306 7.66 23.58 3.18
CA ALA A 306 8.19 24.26 4.35
C ALA A 306 9.18 25.36 3.93
N PRO A 307 9.09 26.60 4.47
CA PRO A 307 9.94 27.71 4.06
C PRO A 307 11.44 27.42 4.22
N GLN A 308 11.82 26.64 5.24
CA GLN A 308 13.19 26.22 5.46
C GLN A 308 13.69 25.32 4.31
N ALA A 309 12.92 24.29 3.95
CA ALA A 309 13.28 23.40 2.84
C ALA A 309 13.39 24.15 1.52
N LEU A 310 12.46 25.06 1.22
CA LEU A 310 12.54 25.91 0.02
C LEU A 310 13.79 26.77 -0.01
N SER A 311 14.21 27.31 1.15
CA SER A 311 15.42 28.11 1.26
C SER A 311 16.68 27.29 0.95
N VAL A 312 16.73 26.04 1.43
CA VAL A 312 17.82 25.10 1.15
C VAL A 312 17.89 24.79 -0.34
N ILE A 313 16.76 24.41 -0.96
CA ILE A 313 16.71 24.07 -2.40
C ILE A 313 17.21 25.27 -3.24
N ARG A 314 16.73 26.46 -2.94
CA ARG A 314 17.16 27.68 -3.65
C ARG A 314 18.63 28.02 -3.44
N TRP A 315 19.19 27.70 -2.29
CA TRP A 315 20.62 27.93 -2.02
C TRP A 315 21.50 26.93 -2.77
N MET A 316 21.09 25.66 -2.83
CA MET A 316 21.82 24.59 -3.52
C MET A 316 21.85 24.76 -5.04
N ASN A 317 20.88 25.48 -5.62
CA ASN A 317 20.73 25.66 -7.07
C ASN A 317 21.14 27.08 -7.56
N ARG A 318 21.92 27.81 -6.76
CA ARG A 318 22.52 29.11 -7.16
C ARG A 318 23.82 28.91 -7.89
#